data_ed3b6d8751ad61220a6b2a4ad61a3c75
#
_entry.id   ed3b6d8751ad61220a6b2a4ad61a3c75
#
_cell.length_a   1.000
_cell.length_b   1.000
_cell.length_c   1.000
_cell.angle_alpha   90.00
_cell.angle_beta   90.00
_cell.angle_gamma   90.00
#
_symmetry.space_group_name_H-M   'P 1'
#
loop_
_entity.id
_entity.type
_entity.pdbx_description
1 polymer ?
#
loop_
_entity_poly.entity_id
_entity_poly.type
_entity_poly.pdbx_seq_one_letter_code
_entity_poly.pdbx_strand_id
1 'polypeptide(L)'
;MQRGSRITKDDGALKSFLLGVSSSTPAQPFLYPIAMVLTPMQEAAHAAIRQRESVLLLSPTGSGKTLAYLLPLIERVEEKIDTLQAVVVVPGRELAIQVERVLREQSTAVRAMALYGGRPAMEEHRRLRELRPHVVIATPGRLLDHIDKGNLELSGVRLLVIDEYDKCWEFGFRDEMARIAESLRRVPQVVIASATPFREENEEESGAPKLLINRDYHVIDFLHETTALQDRLRIYAVPSPEKDKLQTLARLLSQKGATQTIVFVAHRESADRVGQYLRSERFTAVVYHGGMEQDARERALFRFRSGAANVLVSTDLAARGLDIPEVGAVVHYHLPADEAAFAHRSGRTARWQSVGEAYLIVGPEETTPDFVELSGSEDVS
;
A
#
# COMPACT_ATOMS: atom_id res chain seq x y z
N MET A 1 23.85 -5.17 21.25
CA MET A 1 24.12 -6.54 20.73
C MET A 1 22.80 -7.08 20.23
N GLN A 2 22.54 -6.92 18.94
CA GLN A 2 21.33 -7.36 18.27
C GLN A 2 21.42 -8.87 18.01
N ARG A 3 20.46 -9.64 18.51
CA ARG A 3 20.16 -10.96 17.98
C ARG A 3 18.82 -10.93 17.27
N GLY A 4 18.80 -10.39 16.05
CA GLY A 4 17.71 -10.59 15.13
C GLY A 4 17.90 -11.96 14.45
N SER A 5 16.98 -12.89 14.66
CA SER A 5 16.94 -14.11 13.87
C SER A 5 16.35 -13.80 12.50
N ARG A 6 17.20 -13.80 11.48
CA ARG A 6 16.77 -13.79 10.06
C ARG A 6 16.29 -15.17 9.68
N ILE A 7 15.06 -15.30 9.24
CA ILE A 7 14.59 -16.49 8.54
C ILE A 7 14.77 -16.25 7.04
N THR A 8 15.89 -16.75 6.51
CA THR A 8 16.05 -16.97 5.07
C THR A 8 15.65 -18.42 4.77
N LYS A 9 15.07 -18.61 3.61
CA LYS A 9 14.58 -19.88 3.11
C LYS A 9 15.56 -21.04 3.32
N ASP A 10 15.30 -21.90 4.31
CA ASP A 10 15.89 -23.22 4.41
C ASP A 10 14.73 -24.22 4.55
N ASP A 11 14.43 -24.94 3.47
CA ASP A 11 13.25 -25.82 3.31
C ASP A 11 13.20 -27.00 4.30
N GLY A 12 14.23 -27.15 5.13
CA GLY A 12 14.31 -28.20 6.14
C GLY A 12 13.70 -27.89 7.51
N ALA A 13 13.64 -26.61 7.89
CA ALA A 13 13.21 -26.20 9.24
C ALA A 13 11.68 -26.09 9.37
N LEU A 14 10.97 -25.83 8.28
CA LEU A 14 9.50 -25.68 8.29
C LEU A 14 8.75 -27.01 8.60
N LYS A 15 9.32 -28.16 8.25
CA LYS A 15 8.67 -29.46 8.50
C LYS A 15 8.76 -29.95 9.93
N SER A 16 9.76 -29.52 10.70
CA SER A 16 9.92 -29.97 12.11
C SER A 16 9.15 -29.12 13.11
N PHE A 17 8.77 -27.87 12.73
CA PHE A 17 8.04 -26.95 13.63
C PHE A 17 6.53 -27.24 13.72
N LEU A 18 5.95 -27.92 12.73
CA LEU A 18 4.51 -28.22 12.66
C LEU A 18 4.06 -29.39 13.54
N LEU A 19 4.97 -30.10 14.22
CA LEU A 19 4.64 -31.31 15.03
C LEU A 19 4.67 -31.11 16.54
N GLY A 20 4.85 -29.91 17.05
CA GLY A 20 5.12 -29.65 18.48
C GLY A 20 4.11 -28.79 19.25
N VAL A 21 2.87 -28.57 18.78
CA VAL A 21 1.87 -27.76 19.50
C VAL A 21 0.92 -28.67 20.28
N SER A 22 1.17 -28.79 21.57
CA SER A 22 0.28 -29.39 22.57
C SER A 22 -1.00 -28.56 22.71
N SER A 23 -2.13 -29.22 22.57
CA SER A 23 -3.49 -28.72 22.66
C SER A 23 -3.89 -28.29 24.07
N SER A 24 -4.28 -27.03 24.24
CA SER A 24 -5.29 -26.65 25.24
C SER A 24 -5.81 -25.22 25.02
N THR A 25 -6.80 -25.03 24.16
CA THR A 25 -7.93 -24.07 24.24
C THR A 25 -8.77 -24.28 22.97
N PRO A 26 -10.08 -24.44 23.03
CA PRO A 26 -10.88 -24.57 21.83
C PRO A 26 -11.05 -23.21 21.18
N ALA A 27 -10.22 -22.92 20.18
CA ALA A 27 -10.47 -21.83 19.27
C ALA A 27 -11.70 -22.19 18.44
N GLN A 28 -12.75 -21.39 18.51
CA GLN A 28 -13.88 -21.49 17.58
C GLN A 28 -13.31 -21.32 16.14
N PRO A 29 -13.73 -22.18 15.20
CA PRO A 29 -13.26 -22.02 13.82
C PRO A 29 -13.88 -20.75 13.24
N PHE A 30 -13.07 -19.73 13.00
CA PHE A 30 -13.45 -18.63 12.11
C PHE A 30 -13.68 -19.24 10.72
N LEU A 31 -14.93 -19.29 10.29
CA LEU A 31 -15.28 -19.66 8.92
C LEU A 31 -14.84 -18.50 8.00
N TYR A 32 -13.65 -18.60 7.42
CA TYR A 32 -13.34 -17.85 6.21
C TYR A 32 -14.31 -18.32 5.11
N PRO A 33 -15.02 -17.42 4.41
CA PRO A 33 -16.06 -17.83 3.45
C PRO A 33 -15.53 -18.48 2.16
N ILE A 34 -14.23 -18.67 1.99
CA ILE A 34 -13.55 -19.49 0.98
C ILE A 34 -12.18 -19.81 1.59
N ALA A 35 -11.66 -21.02 1.43
CA ALA A 35 -10.31 -21.38 1.85
C ALA A 35 -9.29 -20.43 1.20
N MET A 36 -9.00 -19.33 1.86
CA MET A 36 -8.03 -18.36 1.39
C MET A 36 -6.64 -18.97 1.58
N VAL A 37 -5.96 -19.25 0.47
CA VAL A 37 -4.58 -19.69 0.51
C VAL A 37 -3.72 -18.46 0.77
N LEU A 38 -3.09 -18.39 1.94
CA LEU A 38 -2.16 -17.32 2.28
C LEU A 38 -0.85 -17.49 1.53
N THR A 39 -0.22 -16.35 1.21
CA THR A 39 1.16 -16.39 0.69
C THR A 39 2.14 -16.72 1.81
N PRO A 40 3.37 -17.21 1.52
CA PRO A 40 4.39 -17.46 2.53
C PRO A 40 4.66 -16.25 3.45
N MET A 41 4.67 -15.05 2.89
CA MET A 41 4.81 -13.79 3.63
C MET A 41 3.62 -13.57 4.58
N GLN A 42 2.39 -13.80 4.12
CA GLN A 42 1.19 -13.66 4.94
C GLN A 42 1.15 -14.71 6.05
N GLU A 43 1.53 -15.93 5.78
CA GLU A 43 1.62 -16.99 6.79
C GLU A 43 2.64 -16.67 7.89
N ALA A 44 3.85 -16.21 7.49
CA ALA A 44 4.89 -15.82 8.44
C ALA A 44 4.45 -14.63 9.31
N ALA A 45 3.88 -13.59 8.71
CA ALA A 45 3.38 -12.41 9.41
C ALA A 45 2.22 -12.77 10.36
N HIS A 46 1.28 -13.58 9.89
CA HIS A 46 0.15 -14.06 10.69
C HIS A 46 0.61 -14.83 11.92
N ALA A 47 1.57 -15.74 11.76
CA ALA A 47 2.12 -16.54 12.87
C ALA A 47 2.80 -15.65 13.93
N ALA A 48 3.69 -14.74 13.51
CA ALA A 48 4.42 -13.85 14.41
C ALA A 48 3.48 -12.87 15.15
N ILE A 49 2.53 -12.25 14.44
CA ILE A 49 1.57 -11.32 15.04
C ILE A 49 0.67 -12.03 16.06
N ARG A 50 0.24 -13.26 15.79
CA ARG A 50 -0.52 -14.07 16.77
C ARG A 50 0.27 -14.39 18.03
N GLN A 51 1.58 -14.61 17.92
CA GLN A 51 2.49 -14.84 19.06
C GLN A 51 2.76 -13.56 19.86
N ARG A 52 2.14 -12.43 19.48
CA ARG A 52 2.30 -11.10 20.08
C ARG A 52 3.71 -10.50 19.94
N GLU A 53 4.46 -10.95 18.96
CA GLU A 53 5.73 -10.34 18.63
C GLU A 53 5.51 -9.01 17.91
N SER A 54 6.38 -8.03 18.15
CA SER A 54 6.45 -6.85 17.27
C SER A 54 7.10 -7.26 15.96
N VAL A 55 6.53 -6.85 14.84
CA VAL A 55 6.92 -7.33 13.52
C VAL A 55 7.34 -6.17 12.62
N LEU A 56 8.49 -6.32 11.98
CA LEU A 56 8.90 -5.50 10.84
C LEU A 56 8.71 -6.33 9.57
N LEU A 57 7.65 -6.00 8.83
CA LEU A 57 7.29 -6.66 7.59
C LEU A 57 7.81 -5.88 6.39
N LEU A 58 8.84 -6.40 5.75
CA LEU A 58 9.45 -5.84 4.55
C LEU A 58 9.00 -6.64 3.34
N SER A 59 8.28 -6.00 2.42
CA SER A 59 7.78 -6.67 1.22
C SER A 59 7.37 -5.64 0.17
N PRO A 60 7.52 -5.91 -1.12
CA PRO A 60 7.17 -4.98 -2.19
C PRO A 60 5.72 -4.50 -2.13
N THR A 61 5.43 -3.37 -2.80
CA THR A 61 4.06 -2.88 -2.95
C THR A 61 3.22 -3.89 -3.71
N GLY A 62 1.98 -4.12 -3.26
CA GLY A 62 1.06 -5.07 -3.91
C GLY A 62 1.25 -6.54 -3.51
N SER A 63 2.16 -6.87 -2.61
CA SER A 63 2.41 -8.24 -2.11
C SER A 63 1.32 -8.80 -1.19
N GLY A 64 0.35 -7.96 -0.79
CA GLY A 64 -0.71 -8.36 0.16
C GLY A 64 -0.39 -8.10 1.64
N LYS A 65 0.53 -7.16 1.94
CA LYS A 65 0.87 -6.74 3.32
C LYS A 65 -0.36 -6.40 4.17
N THR A 66 -1.34 -5.73 3.58
CA THR A 66 -2.56 -5.33 4.28
C THR A 66 -3.30 -6.52 4.88
N LEU A 67 -3.49 -7.59 4.12
CA LEU A 67 -4.10 -8.83 4.64
C LEU A 67 -3.21 -9.53 5.67
N ALA A 68 -1.89 -9.48 5.49
CA ALA A 68 -0.93 -10.11 6.38
C ALA A 68 -1.05 -9.63 7.83
N TYR A 69 -1.36 -8.35 8.06
CA TYR A 69 -1.59 -7.83 9.40
C TYR A 69 -3.08 -7.74 9.79
N LEU A 70 -4.00 -7.56 8.85
CA LEU A 70 -5.42 -7.45 9.18
C LEU A 70 -6.03 -8.76 9.67
N LEU A 71 -5.68 -9.89 9.07
CA LEU A 71 -6.22 -11.18 9.48
C LEU A 71 -5.93 -11.48 10.96
N PRO A 72 -4.66 -11.47 11.44
CA PRO A 72 -4.37 -11.69 12.83
C PRO A 72 -4.86 -10.57 13.75
N LEU A 73 -5.02 -9.33 13.26
CA LEU A 73 -5.64 -8.22 13.99
C LEU A 73 -7.10 -8.53 14.28
N ILE A 74 -7.87 -8.95 13.27
CA ILE A 74 -9.29 -9.29 13.39
C ILE A 74 -9.50 -10.42 14.38
N GLU A 75 -8.68 -11.48 14.31
CA GLU A 75 -8.74 -12.63 15.24
C GLU A 75 -8.51 -12.25 16.71
N ARG A 76 -7.83 -11.14 16.97
CA ARG A 76 -7.47 -10.69 18.31
C ARG A 76 -8.44 -9.68 18.92
N VAL A 77 -9.31 -9.09 18.10
CA VAL A 77 -10.31 -8.15 18.59
C VAL A 77 -11.37 -8.88 19.43
N GLU A 78 -11.54 -8.42 20.62
CA GLU A 78 -12.60 -8.88 21.53
C GLU A 78 -13.88 -8.09 21.22
N GLU A 79 -14.77 -8.65 20.41
CA GLU A 79 -15.97 -7.98 19.89
C GLU A 79 -16.93 -7.46 20.97
N LYS A 80 -16.91 -8.11 22.15
CA LYS A 80 -17.78 -7.77 23.29
C LYS A 80 -17.26 -6.59 24.12
N ILE A 81 -16.04 -6.14 23.87
CA ILE A 81 -15.41 -5.04 24.62
C ILE A 81 -15.55 -3.75 23.78
N ASP A 82 -16.37 -2.82 24.24
CA ASP A 82 -16.64 -1.53 23.58
C ASP A 82 -15.50 -0.52 23.76
N THR A 83 -14.26 -0.92 23.49
CA THR A 83 -13.08 -0.04 23.55
C THR A 83 -12.26 -0.12 22.28
N LEU A 84 -11.47 0.90 22.02
CA LEU A 84 -10.48 0.89 20.96
C LEU A 84 -9.35 -0.08 21.32
N GLN A 85 -9.11 -1.08 20.46
CA GLN A 85 -8.17 -2.17 20.71
C GLN A 85 -6.98 -2.17 19.75
N ALA A 86 -7.15 -1.59 18.56
CA ALA A 86 -6.07 -1.46 17.58
C ALA A 86 -6.12 -0.12 16.85
N VAL A 87 -4.94 0.39 16.51
CA VAL A 87 -4.76 1.57 15.67
C VAL A 87 -3.92 1.18 14.46
N VAL A 88 -4.40 1.53 13.27
CA VAL A 88 -3.67 1.38 12.01
C VAL A 88 -3.37 2.77 11.46
N VAL A 89 -2.09 3.10 11.32
CA VAL A 89 -1.63 4.37 10.74
C VAL A 89 -1.27 4.14 9.29
N VAL A 90 -1.77 5.00 8.41
CA VAL A 90 -1.55 4.92 6.96
C VAL A 90 -1.21 6.31 6.39
N PRO A 91 -0.39 6.43 5.35
CA PRO A 91 0.09 7.72 4.85
C PRO A 91 -0.98 8.57 4.18
N GLY A 92 -2.07 7.97 3.71
CA GLY A 92 -3.06 8.66 2.90
C GLY A 92 -4.50 8.25 3.16
N ARG A 93 -5.44 9.17 2.84
CA ARG A 93 -6.88 8.95 3.05
C ARG A 93 -7.43 7.77 2.24
N GLU A 94 -6.96 7.60 1.03
CA GLU A 94 -7.41 6.55 0.14
C GLU A 94 -7.05 5.18 0.70
N LEU A 95 -5.83 5.05 1.25
CA LEU A 95 -5.41 3.82 1.92
C LEU A 95 -6.21 3.59 3.20
N ALA A 96 -6.54 4.65 3.97
CA ALA A 96 -7.41 4.50 5.15
C ALA A 96 -8.79 3.94 4.79
N ILE A 97 -9.41 4.45 3.74
CA ILE A 97 -10.71 3.97 3.24
C ILE A 97 -10.59 2.53 2.73
N GLN A 98 -9.51 2.22 2.03
CA GLN A 98 -9.25 0.88 1.51
C GLN A 98 -9.10 -0.15 2.64
N VAL A 99 -8.25 0.14 3.63
CA VAL A 99 -8.02 -0.76 4.78
C VAL A 99 -9.31 -0.96 5.57
N GLU A 100 -10.11 0.10 5.80
CA GLU A 100 -11.42 -0.01 6.45
C GLU A 100 -12.35 -0.94 5.65
N ARG A 101 -12.41 -0.78 4.32
CA ARG A 101 -13.22 -1.64 3.45
C ARG A 101 -12.77 -3.09 3.52
N VAL A 102 -11.47 -3.36 3.36
CA VAL A 102 -10.91 -4.72 3.43
C VAL A 102 -11.22 -5.36 4.77
N LEU A 103 -11.07 -4.62 5.88
CA LEU A 103 -11.41 -5.12 7.21
C LEU A 103 -12.88 -5.51 7.30
N ARG A 104 -13.80 -4.67 6.80
CA ARG A 104 -15.24 -4.95 6.80
C ARG A 104 -15.62 -6.14 5.92
N GLU A 105 -14.92 -6.35 4.82
CA GLU A 105 -15.10 -7.53 3.95
C GLU A 105 -14.66 -8.82 4.65
N GLN A 106 -13.62 -8.75 5.51
CA GLN A 106 -13.13 -9.90 6.27
C GLN A 106 -13.93 -10.17 7.55
N SER A 107 -14.50 -9.15 8.17
CA SER A 107 -15.29 -9.29 9.39
C SER A 107 -16.38 -8.24 9.51
N THR A 108 -17.61 -8.69 9.72
CA THR A 108 -18.75 -7.81 10.02
C THR A 108 -18.90 -7.51 11.50
N ALA A 109 -18.26 -8.29 12.37
CA ALA A 109 -18.34 -8.15 13.82
C ALA A 109 -17.36 -7.11 14.37
N VAL A 110 -16.22 -6.91 13.69
CA VAL A 110 -15.23 -5.90 14.08
C VAL A 110 -15.66 -4.52 13.57
N ARG A 111 -15.98 -3.62 14.50
CA ARG A 111 -16.29 -2.23 14.17
C ARG A 111 -15.01 -1.46 13.88
N ALA A 112 -14.89 -0.96 12.66
CA ALA A 112 -13.76 -0.15 12.22
C ALA A 112 -14.21 1.22 11.73
N MET A 113 -13.34 2.23 11.90
CA MET A 113 -13.58 3.59 11.42
C MET A 113 -12.32 4.20 10.85
N ALA A 114 -12.42 4.70 9.61
CA ALA A 114 -11.36 5.48 8.99
C ALA A 114 -11.45 6.96 9.38
N LEU A 115 -10.31 7.54 9.81
CA LEU A 115 -10.12 8.94 10.21
C LEU A 115 -9.10 9.60 9.29
N TYR A 116 -9.52 10.62 8.52
CA TYR A 116 -8.64 11.28 7.55
C TYR A 116 -9.07 12.73 7.29
N GLY A 117 -8.15 13.55 6.81
CA GLY A 117 -8.41 14.95 6.49
C GLY A 117 -9.43 15.15 5.37
N GLY A 118 -10.12 16.30 5.38
CA GLY A 118 -11.12 16.68 4.38
C GLY A 118 -12.58 16.43 4.81
N ARG A 119 -12.81 15.89 6.01
CA ARG A 119 -14.15 15.80 6.64
C ARG A 119 -14.24 16.73 7.84
N PRO A 120 -15.45 17.22 8.19
CA PRO A 120 -15.65 17.99 9.41
C PRO A 120 -15.32 17.16 10.65
N ALA A 121 -14.40 17.67 11.49
CA ALA A 121 -13.95 16.95 12.70
C ALA A 121 -15.10 16.65 13.68
N MET A 122 -16.09 17.53 13.75
CA MET A 122 -17.28 17.35 14.60
C MET A 122 -18.12 16.14 14.19
N GLU A 123 -18.24 15.88 12.90
CA GLU A 123 -18.97 14.71 12.39
C GLU A 123 -18.24 13.42 12.74
N GLU A 124 -16.92 13.38 12.54
CA GLU A 124 -16.11 12.21 12.92
C GLU A 124 -16.16 11.95 14.43
N HIS A 125 -16.09 13.01 15.25
CA HIS A 125 -16.21 12.87 16.71
C HIS A 125 -17.56 12.29 17.12
N ARG A 126 -18.67 12.73 16.50
CA ARG A 126 -20.00 12.16 16.74
C ARG A 126 -20.02 10.68 16.37
N ARG A 127 -19.52 10.33 15.19
CA ARG A 127 -19.47 8.94 14.70
C ARG A 127 -18.60 8.03 15.57
N LEU A 128 -17.47 8.55 16.10
CA LEU A 128 -16.62 7.79 17.04
C LEU A 128 -17.40 7.40 18.31
N ARG A 129 -18.20 8.32 18.87
CA ARG A 129 -19.01 8.05 20.05
C ARG A 129 -20.16 7.10 19.79
N GLU A 130 -20.79 7.19 18.62
CA GLU A 130 -21.89 6.32 18.23
C GLU A 130 -21.42 4.91 17.90
N LEU A 131 -20.36 4.78 17.09
CA LEU A 131 -19.83 3.50 16.61
C LEU A 131 -19.04 2.75 17.65
N ARG A 132 -18.31 3.44 18.54
CA ARG A 132 -17.33 2.86 19.46
C ARG A 132 -16.44 1.83 18.77
N PRO A 133 -15.59 2.26 17.82
CA PRO A 133 -14.85 1.33 16.98
C PRO A 133 -13.82 0.54 17.80
N HIS A 134 -13.67 -0.74 17.48
CA HIS A 134 -12.59 -1.57 17.98
C HIS A 134 -11.26 -1.24 17.29
N VAL A 135 -11.33 -0.79 16.04
CA VAL A 135 -10.17 -0.46 15.20
C VAL A 135 -10.34 0.92 14.60
N VAL A 136 -9.34 1.76 14.75
CA VAL A 136 -9.23 3.04 14.05
C VAL A 136 -8.14 2.92 12.99
N ILE A 137 -8.48 3.28 11.75
CA ILE A 137 -7.53 3.40 10.64
C ILE A 137 -7.37 4.89 10.33
N ALA A 138 -6.17 5.45 10.46
CA ALA A 138 -6.05 6.90 10.39
C ALA A 138 -4.80 7.39 9.65
N THR A 139 -4.93 8.58 9.03
CA THR A 139 -3.76 9.35 8.61
C THR A 139 -3.11 10.04 9.81
N PRO A 140 -1.76 10.22 9.84
CA PRO A 140 -1.04 10.70 11.01
C PRO A 140 -1.62 11.99 11.61
N GLY A 141 -1.75 13.06 10.82
CA GLY A 141 -2.26 14.33 11.31
C GLY A 141 -3.69 14.26 11.87
N ARG A 142 -4.56 13.42 11.28
CA ARG A 142 -5.93 13.26 11.75
C ARG A 142 -6.02 12.43 13.02
N LEU A 143 -5.22 11.39 13.12
CA LEU A 143 -5.10 10.60 14.36
C LEU A 143 -4.67 11.48 15.51
N LEU A 144 -3.63 12.28 15.28
CA LEU A 144 -3.09 13.19 16.29
C LEU A 144 -4.10 14.25 16.73
N ASP A 145 -4.86 14.84 15.81
CA ASP A 145 -5.94 15.78 16.11
C ASP A 145 -6.98 15.18 17.08
N HIS A 146 -7.37 13.90 16.86
CA HIS A 146 -8.29 13.21 17.75
C HIS A 146 -7.67 12.80 19.08
N ILE A 147 -6.38 12.47 19.12
CA ILE A 147 -5.63 12.20 20.36
C ILE A 147 -5.55 13.47 21.21
N ASP A 148 -5.11 14.59 20.61
CA ASP A 148 -4.94 15.88 21.30
C ASP A 148 -6.26 16.41 21.88
N LYS A 149 -7.37 16.17 21.20
CA LYS A 149 -8.71 16.53 21.66
C LYS A 149 -9.33 15.56 22.66
N GLY A 150 -8.65 14.47 23.01
CA GLY A 150 -9.16 13.44 23.90
C GLY A 150 -10.37 12.68 23.36
N ASN A 151 -10.52 12.61 22.04
CA ASN A 151 -11.64 11.91 21.38
C ASN A 151 -11.45 10.39 21.31
N LEU A 152 -10.23 9.90 21.60
CA LEU A 152 -9.86 8.47 21.54
C LEU A 152 -9.35 8.02 22.92
N GLU A 153 -9.96 6.99 23.47
CA GLU A 153 -9.47 6.28 24.65
C GLU A 153 -8.39 5.28 24.22
N LEU A 154 -7.12 5.58 24.51
CA LEU A 154 -5.98 4.79 24.08
C LEU A 154 -5.59 3.66 25.04
N SER A 155 -6.12 3.65 26.26
CA SER A 155 -5.73 2.68 27.30
C SER A 155 -6.04 1.22 26.92
N GLY A 156 -7.03 0.99 26.07
CA GLY A 156 -7.42 -0.32 25.55
C GLY A 156 -6.61 -0.80 24.36
N VAL A 157 -5.77 0.06 23.78
CA VAL A 157 -5.03 -0.27 22.54
C VAL A 157 -3.93 -1.28 22.84
N ARG A 158 -3.99 -2.42 22.16
CA ARG A 158 -3.04 -3.55 22.30
C ARG A 158 -2.17 -3.78 21.07
N LEU A 159 -2.55 -3.19 19.93
CA LEU A 159 -1.83 -3.33 18.66
C LEU A 159 -1.78 -1.98 17.93
N LEU A 160 -0.57 -1.56 17.57
CA LEU A 160 -0.32 -0.46 16.65
C LEU A 160 0.23 -1.04 15.36
N VAL A 161 -0.41 -0.73 14.25
CA VAL A 161 0.08 -1.06 12.90
C VAL A 161 0.45 0.25 12.21
N ILE A 162 1.59 0.28 11.53
CA ILE A 162 2.01 1.36 10.66
C ILE A 162 2.21 0.78 9.27
N ASP A 163 1.30 1.05 8.36
CA ASP A 163 1.38 0.57 6.98
C ASP A 163 1.97 1.64 6.06
N GLU A 164 2.73 1.22 5.07
CA GLU A 164 3.52 2.09 4.19
C GLU A 164 4.35 3.11 5.00
N TYR A 165 5.10 2.62 5.98
CA TYR A 165 5.91 3.44 6.87
C TYR A 165 6.85 4.38 6.14
N ASP A 166 7.54 3.90 5.10
CA ASP A 166 8.40 4.66 4.21
C ASP A 166 7.68 5.88 3.62
N LYS A 167 6.40 5.75 3.30
CA LYS A 167 5.57 6.83 2.75
C LYS A 167 5.13 7.85 3.79
N CYS A 168 4.89 7.43 5.03
CA CYS A 168 4.63 8.39 6.12
C CYS A 168 5.81 9.37 6.27
N TRP A 169 7.03 8.89 6.01
CA TRP A 169 8.24 9.70 6.04
C TRP A 169 8.36 10.64 4.84
N GLU A 170 8.20 10.09 3.64
CA GLU A 170 8.26 10.87 2.40
C GLU A 170 7.24 12.01 2.37
N PHE A 171 6.08 11.83 3.01
CA PHE A 171 5.02 12.85 3.07
C PHE A 171 5.22 13.87 4.17
N GLY A 172 6.30 13.79 4.94
CA GLY A 172 6.67 14.77 5.94
C GLY A 172 5.95 14.62 7.28
N PHE A 173 5.35 13.49 7.59
CA PHE A 173 4.65 13.24 8.87
C PHE A 173 5.57 12.85 10.03
N ARG A 174 6.82 13.33 10.04
CA ARG A 174 7.81 12.96 11.06
C ARG A 174 7.38 13.32 12.46
N ASP A 175 6.95 14.57 12.67
CA ASP A 175 6.56 15.08 13.97
C ASP A 175 5.28 14.41 14.48
N GLU A 176 4.29 14.22 13.60
CA GLU A 176 3.06 13.53 13.94
C GLU A 176 3.34 12.07 14.34
N MET A 177 4.18 11.37 13.59
CA MET A 177 4.54 10.00 13.90
C MET A 177 5.29 9.86 15.22
N ALA A 178 6.18 10.83 15.55
CA ALA A 178 6.87 10.86 16.85
C ALA A 178 5.87 11.04 18.00
N ARG A 179 4.91 11.97 17.88
CA ARG A 179 3.88 12.22 18.90
C ARG A 179 2.89 11.07 19.03
N ILE A 180 2.52 10.41 17.94
CA ILE A 180 1.68 9.21 17.95
C ILE A 180 2.42 8.07 18.68
N ALA A 181 3.70 7.85 18.36
CA ALA A 181 4.51 6.83 19.02
C ALA A 181 4.61 7.07 20.52
N GLU A 182 4.81 8.34 20.96
CA GLU A 182 4.82 8.69 22.38
C GLU A 182 3.46 8.45 23.05
N SER A 183 2.35 8.82 22.41
CA SER A 183 0.99 8.61 22.93
C SER A 183 0.66 7.13 23.08
N LEU A 184 1.21 6.29 22.21
CA LEU A 184 1.02 4.84 22.16
C LEU A 184 2.25 4.05 22.67
N ARG A 185 3.18 4.67 23.41
CA ARG A 185 4.42 4.05 23.91
C ARG A 185 4.24 2.77 24.73
N ARG A 186 3.08 2.63 25.37
CA ARG A 186 2.74 1.48 26.23
C ARG A 186 2.05 0.35 25.45
N VAL A 187 1.79 0.53 24.16
CA VAL A 187 1.18 -0.52 23.34
C VAL A 187 2.11 -1.73 23.30
N PRO A 188 1.61 -2.92 23.69
CA PRO A 188 2.47 -4.10 23.84
C PRO A 188 3.01 -4.63 22.52
N GLN A 189 2.33 -4.38 21.40
CA GLN A 189 2.74 -4.90 20.11
C GLN A 189 2.68 -3.82 19.01
N VAL A 190 3.71 -3.77 18.18
CA VAL A 190 3.80 -2.89 17.01
C VAL A 190 4.09 -3.73 15.77
N VAL A 191 3.38 -3.45 14.69
CA VAL A 191 3.63 -4.02 13.36
C VAL A 191 3.96 -2.87 12.42
N ILE A 192 5.09 -2.93 11.77
CA ILE A 192 5.51 -1.94 10.77
C ILE A 192 5.60 -2.64 9.43
N ALA A 193 4.86 -2.17 8.45
CA ALA A 193 4.91 -2.65 7.08
C ALA A 193 5.54 -1.59 6.17
N SER A 194 6.55 -1.99 5.40
CA SER A 194 7.30 -1.10 4.51
C SER A 194 7.68 -1.81 3.21
N ALA A 195 7.79 -1.06 2.13
CA ALA A 195 8.35 -1.53 0.87
C ALA A 195 9.87 -1.31 0.77
N THR A 196 10.45 -0.57 1.71
CA THR A 196 11.89 -0.32 1.80
C THR A 196 12.41 -0.65 3.20
N PRO A 197 13.67 -1.14 3.32
CA PRO A 197 14.27 -1.39 4.62
C PRO A 197 14.50 -0.09 5.39
N PHE A 198 14.53 -0.15 6.71
CA PHE A 198 15.06 0.94 7.51
C PHE A 198 16.54 1.13 7.19
N ARG A 199 16.95 2.35 6.84
CA ARG A 199 18.35 2.69 6.73
C ARG A 199 18.88 3.02 8.13
N GLU A 200 19.74 2.16 8.66
CA GLU A 200 20.37 2.33 9.98
C GLU A 200 21.46 3.44 9.99
N GLU A 201 21.91 3.90 8.82
CA GLU A 201 23.15 4.67 8.70
C GLU A 201 23.08 6.10 9.24
N ASN A 202 21.91 6.67 9.47
CA ASN A 202 21.76 7.97 10.13
C ASN A 202 20.49 8.01 10.96
N GLU A 203 20.58 7.80 12.29
CA GLU A 203 19.45 7.94 13.22
C GLU A 203 18.75 9.32 13.10
N GLU A 204 19.51 10.36 12.74
CA GLU A 204 18.98 11.71 12.53
C GLU A 204 18.33 11.89 11.15
N GLU A 205 18.81 11.19 10.11
CA GLU A 205 18.24 11.24 8.76
C GLU A 205 17.12 10.21 8.54
N SER A 206 17.16 9.06 9.23
CA SER A 206 16.07 8.08 9.17
C SER A 206 14.78 8.62 9.76
N GLY A 207 14.90 9.60 10.69
CA GLY A 207 13.80 10.33 11.29
C GLY A 207 12.77 9.45 12.00
N ALA A 208 13.00 8.14 12.07
CA ALA A 208 12.06 7.23 12.70
C ALA A 208 12.00 7.50 14.21
N PRO A 209 10.80 7.58 14.81
CA PRO A 209 10.69 7.79 16.24
C PRO A 209 11.50 6.74 16.98
N LYS A 210 12.42 7.17 17.87
CA LYS A 210 13.26 6.27 18.68
C LYS A 210 12.46 5.18 19.39
N LEU A 211 11.24 5.51 19.78
CA LEU A 211 10.29 4.57 20.40
C LEU A 211 9.84 3.42 19.48
N LEU A 212 9.90 3.62 18.16
CA LEU A 212 9.61 2.57 17.19
C LEU A 212 10.87 1.78 16.83
N ILE A 213 12.04 2.43 16.78
CA ILE A 213 13.31 1.80 16.40
C ILE A 213 13.85 0.92 17.54
N ASN A 214 13.73 1.35 18.78
CA ASN A 214 14.29 0.67 19.96
C ASN A 214 13.48 -0.55 20.44
N ARG A 215 12.62 -1.11 19.60
CA ARG A 215 11.90 -2.37 19.91
C ARG A 215 12.60 -3.55 19.27
N ASP A 216 12.55 -4.68 19.94
CA ASP A 216 12.92 -5.96 19.32
C ASP A 216 11.81 -6.35 18.33
N TYR A 217 12.14 -6.34 17.05
CA TYR A 217 11.23 -6.77 15.98
C TYR A 217 11.59 -8.15 15.46
N HIS A 218 10.60 -8.98 15.27
CA HIS A 218 10.70 -10.12 14.38
C HIS A 218 10.69 -9.61 12.94
N VAL A 219 11.85 -9.67 12.27
CA VAL A 219 11.99 -9.17 10.90
C VAL A 219 11.55 -10.25 9.91
N ILE A 220 10.54 -9.93 9.12
CA ILE A 220 10.03 -10.74 8.01
C ILE A 220 10.37 -10.02 6.72
N ASP A 221 11.42 -10.48 6.04
CA ASP A 221 11.98 -9.82 4.86
C ASP A 221 11.70 -10.64 3.59
N PHE A 222 10.83 -10.08 2.76
CA PHE A 222 10.44 -10.60 1.45
C PHE A 222 10.76 -9.61 0.31
N LEU A 223 11.63 -8.62 0.54
CA LEU A 223 12.03 -7.66 -0.50
C LEU A 223 12.74 -8.33 -1.67
N HIS A 224 13.51 -9.38 -1.38
CA HIS A 224 14.27 -10.13 -2.40
C HIS A 224 13.41 -11.15 -3.19
N GLU A 225 12.16 -11.39 -2.84
CA GLU A 225 11.23 -12.15 -3.70
C GLU A 225 10.79 -11.39 -4.96
N THR A 226 11.37 -10.22 -5.19
CA THR A 226 11.22 -9.40 -6.40
C THR A 226 11.63 -10.15 -7.68
N THR A 227 12.47 -11.18 -7.59
CA THR A 227 12.82 -12.06 -8.72
C THR A 227 11.57 -12.66 -9.40
N ALA A 228 10.56 -13.03 -8.63
CA ALA A 228 9.31 -13.56 -9.19
C ALA A 228 8.42 -12.48 -9.86
N LEU A 229 8.63 -11.21 -9.57
CA LEU A 229 7.96 -10.10 -10.24
C LEU A 229 8.69 -9.75 -11.54
N GLN A 230 10.02 -9.74 -11.53
CA GLN A 230 10.87 -9.49 -12.71
C GLN A 230 10.64 -10.54 -13.80
N ASP A 231 10.47 -11.81 -13.41
CA ASP A 231 10.18 -12.91 -14.36
C ASP A 231 8.79 -12.77 -15.04
N ARG A 232 7.89 -11.98 -14.48
CA ARG A 232 6.50 -11.80 -14.97
C ARG A 232 6.22 -10.42 -15.53
N LEU A 233 7.10 -9.45 -15.26
CA LEU A 233 6.98 -8.10 -15.78
C LEU A 233 7.80 -8.00 -17.07
N ARG A 234 7.13 -7.78 -18.20
CA ARG A 234 7.78 -7.46 -19.46
C ARG A 234 7.92 -5.95 -19.58
N ILE A 235 9.14 -5.49 -19.82
CA ILE A 235 9.47 -4.07 -19.83
C ILE A 235 9.95 -3.67 -21.22
N TYR A 236 9.29 -2.69 -21.81
CA TYR A 236 9.58 -2.24 -23.17
C TYR A 236 9.92 -0.75 -23.20
N ALA A 237 10.98 -0.40 -23.93
CA ALA A 237 11.19 0.98 -24.33
C ALA A 237 10.39 1.29 -25.60
N VAL A 238 9.70 2.42 -25.61
CA VAL A 238 8.91 2.91 -26.74
C VAL A 238 9.51 4.24 -27.19
N PRO A 239 10.30 4.26 -28.26
CA PRO A 239 10.88 5.50 -28.76
C PRO A 239 9.79 6.48 -29.23
N SER A 240 9.90 7.74 -28.83
CA SER A 240 9.05 8.81 -29.32
C SER A 240 9.88 9.77 -30.18
N PRO A 241 9.48 10.03 -31.45
CA PRO A 241 10.22 10.94 -32.32
C PRO A 241 10.08 12.40 -31.87
N GLU A 242 9.06 12.71 -31.08
CA GLU A 242 8.76 14.05 -30.62
C GLU A 242 8.96 14.18 -29.11
N LYS A 243 9.40 15.36 -28.65
CA LYS A 243 9.43 15.70 -27.21
C LYS A 243 8.06 15.57 -26.57
N ASP A 244 7.02 15.95 -27.32
CA ASP A 244 5.64 15.74 -26.93
C ASP A 244 5.22 14.31 -27.30
N LYS A 245 5.21 13.43 -26.34
CA LYS A 245 5.00 11.99 -26.49
C LYS A 245 3.51 11.61 -26.67
N LEU A 246 2.61 12.58 -26.88
CA LEU A 246 1.16 12.34 -26.91
C LEU A 246 0.74 11.40 -28.05
N GLN A 247 1.30 11.59 -29.25
CA GLN A 247 0.96 10.73 -30.39
C GLN A 247 1.47 9.31 -30.18
N THR A 248 2.71 9.16 -29.68
CA THR A 248 3.28 7.86 -29.34
C THR A 248 2.43 7.15 -28.29
N LEU A 249 1.99 7.86 -27.25
CA LEU A 249 1.08 7.31 -26.24
C LEU A 249 -0.24 6.84 -26.85
N ALA A 250 -0.87 7.65 -27.71
CA ALA A 250 -2.12 7.27 -28.35
C ALA A 250 -2.00 6.06 -29.25
N ARG A 251 -0.90 5.94 -30.02
CA ARG A 251 -0.61 4.75 -30.84
C ARG A 251 -0.43 3.50 -29.97
N LEU A 252 0.38 3.59 -28.91
CA LEU A 252 0.59 2.49 -27.96
C LEU A 252 -0.75 2.03 -27.36
N LEU A 253 -1.57 2.94 -26.86
CA LEU A 253 -2.87 2.61 -26.27
C LEU A 253 -3.83 2.02 -27.31
N SER A 254 -3.77 2.46 -28.56
CA SER A 254 -4.57 1.87 -29.66
C SER A 254 -4.19 0.40 -29.92
N GLN A 255 -2.89 0.08 -29.88
CA GLN A 255 -2.42 -1.32 -30.00
C GLN A 255 -2.86 -2.18 -28.82
N LYS A 256 -2.93 -1.61 -27.59
CA LYS A 256 -3.39 -2.33 -26.38
C LYS A 256 -4.92 -2.49 -26.32
N GLY A 257 -5.66 -1.74 -27.11
CA GLY A 257 -7.12 -1.87 -27.22
C GLY A 257 -7.86 -1.61 -25.92
N ALA A 258 -8.66 -2.59 -25.46
CA ALA A 258 -9.46 -2.48 -24.23
C ALA A 258 -8.68 -2.81 -22.95
N THR A 259 -7.39 -3.09 -23.01
CA THR A 259 -6.56 -3.41 -21.85
C THR A 259 -6.58 -2.27 -20.84
N GLN A 260 -6.94 -2.54 -19.60
CA GLN A 260 -6.85 -1.53 -18.53
C GLN A 260 -5.39 -1.11 -18.34
N THR A 261 -5.15 0.18 -18.49
CA THR A 261 -3.79 0.76 -18.51
C THR A 261 -3.71 1.95 -17.57
N ILE A 262 -2.63 2.03 -16.78
CA ILE A 262 -2.29 3.23 -16.02
C ILE A 262 -1.18 3.98 -16.73
N VAL A 263 -1.38 5.27 -16.94
CA VAL A 263 -0.38 6.19 -17.53
C VAL A 263 0.16 7.09 -16.43
N PHE A 264 1.44 6.95 -16.11
CA PHE A 264 2.10 7.75 -15.09
C PHE A 264 2.74 9.01 -15.67
N VAL A 265 2.43 10.14 -15.05
CA VAL A 265 2.97 11.46 -15.38
C VAL A 265 3.56 12.14 -14.14
N ALA A 266 4.54 13.03 -14.32
CA ALA A 266 5.24 13.69 -13.21
C ALA A 266 4.38 14.74 -12.49
N HIS A 267 3.56 15.52 -13.23
CA HIS A 267 2.85 16.67 -12.69
C HIS A 267 1.35 16.60 -12.97
N ARG A 268 0.54 17.25 -12.11
CA ARG A 268 -0.92 17.30 -12.24
C ARG A 268 -1.37 17.97 -13.54
N GLU A 269 -0.68 19.04 -13.96
CA GLU A 269 -0.96 19.75 -15.20
C GLU A 269 -0.73 18.83 -16.42
N SER A 270 0.29 17.97 -16.34
CA SER A 270 0.54 16.93 -17.36
C SER A 270 -0.56 15.88 -17.36
N ALA A 271 -1.10 15.51 -16.19
CA ALA A 271 -2.21 14.56 -16.10
C ALA A 271 -3.46 15.10 -16.78
N ASP A 272 -3.81 16.36 -16.53
CA ASP A 272 -4.96 17.01 -17.17
C ASP A 272 -4.79 17.11 -18.69
N ARG A 273 -3.59 17.53 -19.14
CA ARG A 273 -3.26 17.66 -20.56
C ARG A 273 -3.32 16.31 -21.29
N VAL A 274 -2.66 15.30 -20.75
CA VAL A 274 -2.68 13.94 -21.32
C VAL A 274 -4.11 13.39 -21.33
N GLY A 275 -4.84 13.55 -20.24
CA GLY A 275 -6.22 13.09 -20.15
C GLY A 275 -7.15 13.81 -21.13
N GLN A 276 -6.97 15.11 -21.35
CA GLN A 276 -7.72 15.87 -22.35
C GLN A 276 -7.42 15.39 -23.76
N TYR A 277 -6.14 15.22 -24.09
CA TYR A 277 -5.72 14.72 -25.39
C TYR A 277 -6.28 13.32 -25.68
N LEU A 278 -6.16 12.38 -24.74
CA LEU A 278 -6.69 11.04 -24.92
C LEU A 278 -8.21 11.03 -25.13
N ARG A 279 -8.95 11.89 -24.45
CA ARG A 279 -10.40 12.03 -24.69
C ARG A 279 -10.73 12.61 -26.06
N SER A 280 -9.91 13.55 -26.59
CA SER A 280 -10.08 14.07 -27.96
C SER A 280 -9.81 12.99 -29.02
N GLU A 281 -8.90 12.07 -28.72
CA GLU A 281 -8.62 10.87 -29.52
C GLU A 281 -9.62 9.72 -29.26
N ARG A 282 -10.73 9.98 -28.55
CA ARG A 282 -11.82 9.04 -28.25
C ARG A 282 -11.47 7.88 -27.31
N PHE A 283 -10.37 7.97 -26.54
CA PHE A 283 -10.11 7.03 -25.46
C PHE A 283 -11.04 7.26 -24.27
N THR A 284 -11.46 6.18 -23.62
CA THR A 284 -12.19 6.26 -22.34
C THR A 284 -11.22 6.50 -21.19
N ALA A 285 -10.64 7.72 -21.15
CA ALA A 285 -9.62 8.10 -20.18
C ALA A 285 -10.19 8.92 -19.03
N VAL A 286 -9.76 8.59 -17.81
CA VAL A 286 -10.00 9.36 -16.58
C VAL A 286 -8.67 9.85 -16.01
N VAL A 287 -8.74 11.00 -15.33
CA VAL A 287 -7.58 11.64 -14.69
C VAL A 287 -7.70 11.50 -13.19
N TYR A 288 -6.57 11.28 -12.52
CA TYR A 288 -6.50 11.15 -11.08
C TYR A 288 -5.22 11.80 -10.51
N HIS A 289 -5.37 12.91 -9.79
CA HIS A 289 -4.25 13.59 -9.12
C HIS A 289 -4.70 14.35 -7.87
N GLY A 290 -3.74 14.74 -7.03
CA GLY A 290 -4.01 15.37 -5.74
C GLY A 290 -4.68 16.75 -5.79
N GLY A 291 -4.69 17.44 -6.95
CA GLY A 291 -5.37 18.72 -7.13
C GLY A 291 -6.87 18.62 -7.40
N MET A 292 -7.41 17.41 -7.56
CA MET A 292 -8.84 17.21 -7.82
C MET A 292 -9.65 17.21 -6.52
N GLU A 293 -10.90 17.68 -6.62
CA GLU A 293 -11.89 17.53 -5.56
C GLU A 293 -12.15 16.04 -5.25
N GLN A 294 -12.46 15.73 -4.00
CA GLN A 294 -12.60 14.36 -3.52
C GLN A 294 -13.65 13.55 -4.31
N ASP A 295 -14.82 14.15 -4.54
CA ASP A 295 -15.89 13.50 -5.31
C ASP A 295 -15.48 13.19 -6.76
N ALA A 296 -14.67 14.07 -7.37
CA ALA A 296 -14.15 13.85 -8.71
C ALA A 296 -13.14 12.69 -8.72
N ARG A 297 -12.30 12.57 -7.69
CA ARG A 297 -11.35 11.46 -7.50
C ARG A 297 -12.08 10.14 -7.34
N GLU A 298 -13.10 10.08 -6.50
CA GLU A 298 -13.91 8.88 -6.27
C GLU A 298 -14.64 8.43 -7.54
N ARG A 299 -15.23 9.37 -8.30
CA ARG A 299 -15.86 9.07 -9.58
C ARG A 299 -14.87 8.55 -10.62
N ALA A 300 -13.66 9.13 -10.69
CA ALA A 300 -12.63 8.68 -11.63
C ALA A 300 -12.20 7.24 -11.33
N LEU A 301 -11.92 6.91 -10.07
CA LEU A 301 -11.58 5.56 -9.65
C LEU A 301 -12.72 4.57 -9.87
N PHE A 302 -13.96 4.96 -9.55
CA PHE A 302 -15.12 4.11 -9.79
C PHE A 302 -15.27 3.75 -11.27
N ARG A 303 -15.15 4.75 -12.17
CA ARG A 303 -15.21 4.50 -13.62
C ARG A 303 -14.09 3.60 -14.12
N PHE A 304 -12.88 3.76 -13.58
CA PHE A 304 -11.76 2.89 -13.93
C PHE A 304 -11.95 1.46 -13.41
N ARG A 305 -12.31 1.30 -12.15
CA ARG A 305 -12.57 -0.02 -11.53
C ARG A 305 -13.70 -0.79 -12.19
N SER A 306 -14.76 -0.09 -12.58
CA SER A 306 -15.92 -0.72 -13.25
C SER A 306 -15.68 -1.05 -14.74
N GLY A 307 -14.50 -0.71 -15.28
CA GLY A 307 -14.22 -0.86 -16.71
C GLY A 307 -14.92 0.17 -17.61
N ALA A 308 -15.64 1.15 -17.04
CA ALA A 308 -16.24 2.25 -17.79
C ALA A 308 -15.18 3.24 -18.32
N ALA A 309 -13.95 3.16 -17.83
CA ALA A 309 -12.76 3.77 -18.40
C ALA A 309 -11.64 2.72 -18.42
N ASN A 310 -10.94 2.62 -19.53
CA ASN A 310 -9.82 1.68 -19.68
C ASN A 310 -8.46 2.34 -19.49
N VAL A 311 -8.38 3.67 -19.43
CA VAL A 311 -7.14 4.40 -19.19
C VAL A 311 -7.28 5.29 -17.97
N LEU A 312 -6.32 5.15 -17.03
CA LEU A 312 -6.18 6.03 -15.87
C LEU A 312 -4.89 6.82 -16.00
N VAL A 313 -4.97 8.14 -16.13
CA VAL A 313 -3.80 9.03 -16.12
C VAL A 313 -3.59 9.54 -14.71
N SER A 314 -2.44 9.26 -14.12
CA SER A 314 -2.18 9.60 -12.71
C SER A 314 -0.76 10.09 -12.45
N THR A 315 -0.62 10.88 -11.39
CA THR A 315 0.69 11.21 -10.81
C THR A 315 1.10 10.16 -9.77
N ASP A 316 2.40 10.01 -9.52
CA ASP A 316 2.93 9.06 -8.54
C ASP A 316 2.29 9.23 -7.16
N LEU A 317 2.28 10.48 -6.66
CA LEU A 317 1.76 10.80 -5.34
C LEU A 317 0.28 10.40 -5.18
N ALA A 318 -0.50 10.57 -6.23
CA ALA A 318 -1.93 10.26 -6.21
C ALA A 318 -2.20 8.76 -6.35
N ALA A 319 -1.37 8.04 -7.10
CA ALA A 319 -1.54 6.60 -7.33
C ALA A 319 -1.02 5.72 -6.18
N ARG A 320 -0.21 6.29 -5.27
CA ARG A 320 0.29 5.58 -4.09
C ARG A 320 -0.84 5.31 -3.11
N GLY A 321 -0.84 4.12 -2.51
CA GLY A 321 -1.87 3.71 -1.57
C GLY A 321 -3.27 3.49 -2.17
N LEU A 322 -3.44 3.63 -3.49
CA LEU A 322 -4.71 3.34 -4.15
C LEU A 322 -4.92 1.85 -4.34
N ASP A 323 -6.11 1.41 -3.97
CA ASP A 323 -6.64 0.13 -4.42
C ASP A 323 -7.07 0.24 -5.88
N ILE A 324 -6.09 0.23 -6.77
CA ILE A 324 -6.33 0.06 -8.20
C ILE A 324 -6.30 -1.44 -8.46
N PRO A 325 -7.30 -2.02 -9.14
CA PRO A 325 -7.25 -3.40 -9.56
C PRO A 325 -5.97 -3.64 -10.36
N GLU A 326 -5.54 -4.89 -10.42
CA GLU A 326 -4.45 -5.26 -11.28
C GLU A 326 -4.77 -4.85 -12.71
N VAL A 327 -3.82 -4.17 -13.35
CA VAL A 327 -3.96 -3.70 -14.73
C VAL A 327 -3.07 -4.50 -15.66
N GLY A 328 -3.50 -4.62 -16.92
CA GLY A 328 -2.71 -5.35 -17.92
C GLY A 328 -1.43 -4.61 -18.32
N ALA A 329 -1.43 -3.27 -18.26
CA ALA A 329 -0.28 -2.48 -18.65
C ALA A 329 -0.08 -1.23 -17.79
N VAL A 330 1.19 -0.85 -17.62
CA VAL A 330 1.62 0.41 -17.03
C VAL A 330 2.45 1.18 -18.07
N VAL A 331 2.16 2.47 -18.23
CA VAL A 331 2.91 3.33 -19.15
C VAL A 331 3.59 4.45 -18.36
N HIS A 332 4.90 4.53 -18.45
CA HIS A 332 5.71 5.63 -17.93
C HIS A 332 5.80 6.72 -19.03
N TYR A 333 4.82 7.60 -19.07
CA TYR A 333 4.85 8.75 -20.00
C TYR A 333 5.98 9.73 -19.66
N HIS A 334 6.16 10.03 -18.38
CA HIS A 334 7.40 10.57 -17.83
C HIS A 334 8.17 9.45 -17.16
N LEU A 335 9.45 9.34 -17.46
CA LEU A 335 10.33 8.31 -16.91
C LEU A 335 10.35 8.38 -15.38
N PRO A 336 10.48 7.27 -14.68
CA PRO A 336 10.60 7.25 -13.23
C PRO A 336 11.91 7.89 -12.79
N ALA A 337 11.88 8.66 -11.70
CA ALA A 337 13.05 9.37 -11.19
C ALA A 337 14.08 8.43 -10.52
N ASP A 338 13.61 7.32 -9.97
CA ASP A 338 14.39 6.34 -9.26
C ASP A 338 13.77 4.94 -9.33
N GLU A 339 14.50 3.94 -8.88
CA GLU A 339 14.09 2.54 -8.85
C GLU A 339 12.83 2.33 -7.99
N ALA A 340 12.69 3.07 -6.88
CA ALA A 340 11.52 2.97 -6.01
C ALA A 340 10.26 3.45 -6.73
N ALA A 341 10.33 4.56 -7.48
CA ALA A 341 9.23 5.05 -8.29
C ALA A 341 8.86 4.05 -9.40
N PHE A 342 9.87 3.45 -10.05
CA PHE A 342 9.65 2.40 -11.05
C PHE A 342 8.93 1.19 -10.45
N ALA A 343 9.41 0.67 -9.35
CA ALA A 343 8.83 -0.48 -8.66
C ALA A 343 7.39 -0.20 -8.20
N HIS A 344 7.11 0.98 -7.65
CA HIS A 344 5.76 1.37 -7.21
C HIS A 344 4.76 1.50 -8.36
N ARG A 345 5.19 2.04 -9.50
CA ARG A 345 4.36 2.16 -10.70
C ARG A 345 4.12 0.80 -11.32
N SER A 346 5.17 0.04 -11.55
CA SER A 346 5.12 -1.28 -12.19
C SER A 346 4.42 -2.32 -11.32
N GLY A 347 4.47 -2.19 -9.99
CA GLY A 347 3.71 -3.02 -9.04
C GLY A 347 2.18 -2.86 -9.14
N ARG A 348 1.65 -2.09 -10.11
CA ARG A 348 0.21 -2.05 -10.46
C ARG A 348 -0.17 -3.10 -11.50
N THR A 349 0.81 -3.74 -12.12
CA THR A 349 0.65 -4.88 -13.03
C THR A 349 1.49 -6.06 -12.55
N ALA A 350 1.38 -7.21 -13.18
CA ALA A 350 2.12 -8.44 -12.86
C ALA A 350 1.96 -8.93 -11.40
N ARG A 351 0.79 -8.73 -10.79
CA ARG A 351 0.51 -9.20 -9.44
C ARG A 351 0.22 -10.71 -9.43
N TRP A 352 0.56 -11.38 -8.32
CA TRP A 352 0.30 -12.82 -8.10
C TRP A 352 0.89 -13.73 -9.18
N GLN A 353 0.08 -14.22 -10.09
CA GLN A 353 0.48 -15.20 -11.12
C GLN A 353 0.31 -14.66 -12.55
N SER A 354 -0.06 -13.39 -12.70
CA SER A 354 -0.27 -12.78 -14.02
C SER A 354 1.02 -12.20 -14.59
N VAL A 355 1.12 -12.20 -15.92
CA VAL A 355 2.15 -11.47 -16.67
C VAL A 355 1.65 -10.05 -16.89
N GLY A 356 2.48 -9.05 -16.54
CA GLY A 356 2.19 -7.65 -16.73
C GLY A 356 3.16 -6.99 -17.70
N GLU A 357 2.78 -5.85 -18.23
CA GLU A 357 3.60 -5.10 -19.18
C GLU A 357 3.85 -3.68 -18.68
N ALA A 358 5.09 -3.21 -18.77
CA ALA A 358 5.49 -1.85 -18.48
C ALA A 358 6.15 -1.23 -19.70
N TYR A 359 5.72 -0.02 -20.06
CA TYR A 359 6.17 0.71 -21.21
C TYR A 359 6.80 2.03 -20.80
N LEU A 360 8.05 2.27 -21.19
CA LEU A 360 8.74 3.54 -21.00
C LEU A 360 8.73 4.32 -22.32
N ILE A 361 7.97 5.40 -22.40
CA ILE A 361 8.02 6.28 -23.60
C ILE A 361 9.23 7.19 -23.49
N VAL A 362 10.21 6.97 -24.36
CA VAL A 362 11.51 7.64 -24.36
C VAL A 362 11.54 8.68 -25.46
N GLY A 363 11.64 9.95 -25.09
CA GLY A 363 11.74 11.07 -26.02
C GLY A 363 13.15 11.22 -26.63
N PRO A 364 13.34 12.14 -27.61
CA PRO A 364 14.60 12.25 -28.34
C PRO A 364 15.81 12.61 -27.51
N GLU A 365 15.62 13.27 -26.37
CA GLU A 365 16.68 13.73 -25.47
C GLU A 365 16.70 12.91 -24.15
N GLU A 366 15.91 11.87 -24.05
CA GLU A 366 15.82 11.02 -22.86
C GLU A 366 16.52 9.69 -23.10
N THR A 367 17.03 9.11 -22.04
CA THR A 367 17.57 7.75 -22.02
C THR A 367 16.81 6.89 -21.02
N THR A 368 16.71 5.61 -21.32
CA THR A 368 16.16 4.64 -20.36
C THR A 368 17.01 4.65 -19.09
N PRO A 369 16.40 4.72 -17.89
CA PRO A 369 17.15 4.69 -16.64
C PRO A 369 17.97 3.40 -16.48
N ASP A 370 19.22 3.51 -15.99
CA ASP A 370 20.16 2.39 -15.83
C ASP A 370 19.65 1.26 -14.91
N PHE A 371 18.72 1.58 -14.00
CA PHE A 371 18.12 0.61 -13.08
C PHE A 371 16.98 -0.20 -13.73
N VAL A 372 16.68 -0.01 -15.02
CA VAL A 372 15.60 -0.72 -15.72
C VAL A 372 16.19 -1.70 -16.73
N GLU A 373 16.01 -2.99 -16.47
CA GLU A 373 16.33 -4.04 -17.44
C GLU A 373 15.18 -4.22 -18.43
N LEU A 374 15.42 -3.90 -19.68
CA LEU A 374 14.43 -4.02 -20.74
C LEU A 374 14.28 -5.47 -21.22
N SER A 375 13.05 -5.90 -21.41
CA SER A 375 12.73 -7.16 -22.11
C SER A 375 12.80 -6.98 -23.63
N GLY A 376 12.72 -5.74 -24.12
CA GLY A 376 12.78 -5.40 -25.54
C GLY A 376 12.45 -3.94 -25.83
N SER A 377 12.38 -3.58 -27.10
CA SER A 377 11.84 -2.32 -27.57
C SER A 377 10.57 -2.58 -28.38
N GLU A 378 9.53 -1.77 -28.20
CA GLU A 378 8.30 -1.82 -28.98
C GLU A 378 8.22 -0.61 -29.90
N ASP A 379 8.18 -0.86 -31.19
CA ASP A 379 7.98 0.19 -32.20
C ASP A 379 6.47 0.40 -32.44
N VAL A 380 5.99 1.59 -32.18
CA VAL A 380 4.59 1.99 -32.37
C VAL A 380 4.47 2.87 -33.62
N SER A 381 5.19 2.52 -34.70
CA SER A 381 5.17 3.24 -35.98
C SER A 381 3.76 3.35 -36.59
#